data_b202eea86eda838d537b3e7c14efa9ca
#
_entry.id   b202eea86eda838d537b3e7c14efa9ca
#
_cell.length_a   1.000
_cell.length_b   1.000
_cell.length_c   1.000
_cell.angle_alpha   90.00
_cell.angle_beta   90.00
_cell.angle_gamma   90.00
#
_symmetry.space_group_name_H-M   'P 1'
#
loop_
_entity.id
_entity.type
_entity.pdbx_description
1 polymer ?
#
loop_
_entity_poly.entity_id
_entity_poly.type
_entity_poly.pdbx_seq_one_letter_code
_entity_poly.pdbx_strand_id
1 'polypeptide(L)'
;MALAKRIIPCLDVKDGRVVKGVNFIGLRDAGAPVEPPKRYNGEGADELPFLDITASSDNRDTILHIIEEVAGQVFIPLTVGGGVRTVADIRRLLNAGADKVSINTAAVTRPDLINEAAGFFGSQAIVAAVDAKAVNPENTRWEIFTHGGRNPTGLDAVEWAVEMQKRGAGEILLTGMDRDGTKQGFNLPLTRAVAEAVDIPVIASGGVGNVRHLIEGITEGKADAVLAAGIFHFGEIAIREAKRTMREAGIEVRL
;
A
#
# COMPACT_ATOMS: atom_id res chain seq x y z
N MET A 1 5.58 13.30 -22.16
CA MET A 1 4.33 12.72 -21.64
C MET A 1 4.51 12.47 -20.16
N ALA A 2 3.59 12.94 -19.31
CA ALA A 2 3.61 12.59 -17.91
C ALA A 2 3.21 11.11 -17.74
N LEU A 3 3.81 10.41 -16.79
CA LEU A 3 3.39 9.05 -16.45
C LEU A 3 1.98 9.08 -15.83
N ALA A 4 1.13 8.16 -16.27
CA ALA A 4 -0.22 8.04 -15.71
C ALA A 4 -0.15 7.71 -14.21
N LYS A 5 -0.93 8.42 -13.41
CA LYS A 5 -1.08 8.16 -11.98
C LYS A 5 -1.98 6.95 -11.75
N ARG A 6 -1.71 6.17 -10.70
CA ARG A 6 -2.40 4.91 -10.42
C ARG A 6 -3.45 5.09 -9.31
N ILE A 7 -4.60 4.44 -9.49
CA ILE A 7 -5.60 4.25 -8.42
C ILE A 7 -5.56 2.79 -7.98
N ILE A 8 -5.34 2.59 -6.69
CA ILE A 8 -5.02 1.31 -6.09
C ILE A 8 -6.05 1.00 -4.99
N PRO A 9 -7.05 0.13 -5.24
CA PRO A 9 -7.93 -0.37 -4.20
C PRO A 9 -7.18 -1.38 -3.33
N CYS A 10 -7.24 -1.24 -1.99
CA CYS A 10 -6.55 -2.13 -1.06
C CYS A 10 -7.51 -3.13 -0.42
N LEU A 11 -7.04 -4.35 -0.23
CA LEU A 11 -7.72 -5.41 0.52
C LEU A 11 -6.89 -5.82 1.73
N ASP A 12 -7.45 -5.58 2.92
CA ASP A 12 -6.93 -6.14 4.16
C ASP A 12 -7.49 -7.55 4.33
N VAL A 13 -6.62 -8.52 4.61
CA VAL A 13 -6.99 -9.93 4.80
C VAL A 13 -6.69 -10.34 6.23
N LYS A 14 -7.64 -11.03 6.85
CA LYS A 14 -7.49 -11.64 8.17
C LYS A 14 -8.05 -13.06 8.14
N ASP A 15 -7.24 -14.03 8.58
CA ASP A 15 -7.64 -15.44 8.65
C ASP A 15 -8.27 -15.95 7.33
N GLY A 16 -7.71 -15.54 6.19
CA GLY A 16 -8.20 -15.91 4.87
C GLY A 16 -9.47 -15.20 4.40
N ARG A 17 -9.96 -14.18 5.09
CA ARG A 17 -11.13 -13.38 4.71
C ARG A 17 -10.77 -11.91 4.52
N VAL A 18 -11.43 -11.27 3.57
CA VAL A 18 -11.30 -9.81 3.43
C VAL A 18 -12.00 -9.14 4.60
N VAL A 19 -11.31 -8.20 5.23
CA VAL A 19 -11.81 -7.46 6.39
C VAL A 19 -11.60 -5.97 6.20
N LYS A 20 -12.39 -5.16 6.90
CA LYS A 20 -12.20 -3.71 6.97
C LYS A 20 -12.46 -3.20 8.38
N GLY A 21 -11.56 -2.33 8.84
CA GLY A 21 -11.66 -1.67 10.14
C GLY A 21 -11.17 -0.22 10.08
N VAL A 22 -11.28 0.49 11.19
CA VAL A 22 -10.69 1.81 11.41
C VAL A 22 -9.43 1.61 12.27
N ASN A 23 -8.29 2.12 11.83
CA ASN A 23 -6.99 1.95 12.51
C ASN A 23 -6.70 0.48 12.89
N PHE A 24 -7.06 -0.47 12.02
CA PHE A 24 -6.94 -1.92 12.26
C PHE A 24 -7.75 -2.45 13.46
N ILE A 25 -8.72 -1.68 13.95
CA ILE A 25 -9.61 -2.02 15.08
C ILE A 25 -11.05 -2.14 14.59
N GLY A 26 -11.85 -3.00 15.23
CA GLY A 26 -13.28 -3.16 14.91
C GLY A 26 -13.52 -3.75 13.51
N LEU A 27 -12.70 -4.74 13.12
CA LEU A 27 -12.74 -5.39 11.80
C LEU A 27 -14.13 -5.99 11.52
N ARG A 28 -14.70 -5.64 10.36
CA ARG A 28 -15.91 -6.24 9.81
C ARG A 28 -15.55 -7.14 8.66
N ASP A 29 -16.17 -8.30 8.61
CA ASP A 29 -16.06 -9.23 7.48
C ASP A 29 -16.65 -8.58 6.23
N ALA A 30 -15.90 -8.65 5.14
CA ALA A 30 -16.24 -8.02 3.88
C ALA A 30 -16.36 -9.04 2.73
N GLY A 31 -16.35 -10.33 3.02
CA GLY A 31 -16.65 -11.40 2.07
C GLY A 31 -15.48 -12.30 1.66
N ALA A 32 -15.73 -13.10 0.63
CA ALA A 32 -14.74 -14.01 0.06
C ALA A 32 -13.59 -13.22 -0.61
N PRO A 33 -12.33 -13.68 -0.49
CA PRO A 33 -11.16 -12.91 -0.93
C PRO A 33 -11.03 -12.74 -2.45
N VAL A 34 -11.79 -13.43 -3.26
CA VAL A 34 -11.68 -13.45 -4.74
C VAL A 34 -12.64 -12.49 -5.43
N GLU A 35 -13.83 -12.26 -4.88
CA GLU A 35 -14.86 -11.44 -5.55
C GLU A 35 -14.48 -9.94 -5.66
N PRO A 36 -13.98 -9.27 -4.60
CA PRO A 36 -13.55 -7.87 -4.73
C PRO A 36 -12.44 -7.65 -5.76
N PRO A 37 -11.38 -8.50 -5.85
CA PRO A 37 -10.37 -8.42 -6.89
C PRO A 37 -10.92 -8.42 -8.31
N LYS A 38 -11.84 -9.32 -8.63
CA LYS A 38 -12.48 -9.40 -9.96
C LYS A 38 -13.22 -8.11 -10.29
N ARG A 39 -13.98 -7.59 -9.32
CA ARG A 39 -14.70 -6.32 -9.48
C ARG A 39 -13.73 -5.18 -9.76
N TYR A 40 -12.67 -5.03 -8.98
CA TYR A 40 -11.69 -3.97 -9.15
C TYR A 40 -10.95 -4.06 -10.49
N ASN A 41 -10.58 -5.28 -10.92
CA ASN A 41 -10.01 -5.49 -12.25
C ASN A 41 -10.99 -5.04 -13.35
N GLY A 42 -12.26 -5.40 -13.24
CA GLY A 42 -13.32 -4.99 -14.18
C GLY A 42 -13.63 -3.50 -14.17
N GLU A 43 -13.45 -2.82 -13.03
CA GLU A 43 -13.60 -1.37 -12.89
C GLU A 43 -12.38 -0.58 -13.35
N GLY A 44 -11.28 -1.25 -13.71
CA GLY A 44 -10.05 -0.64 -14.23
C GLY A 44 -9.11 -0.14 -13.15
N ALA A 45 -9.00 -0.81 -12.01
CA ALA A 45 -7.91 -0.59 -11.04
C ALA A 45 -6.55 -0.76 -11.70
N ASP A 46 -5.55 -0.03 -11.23
CA ASP A 46 -4.20 -0.08 -11.81
C ASP A 46 -3.30 -1.12 -11.14
N GLU A 47 -3.60 -1.48 -9.91
CA GLU A 47 -2.85 -2.43 -9.08
C GLU A 47 -3.75 -2.89 -7.93
N LEU A 48 -3.45 -4.03 -7.32
CA LEU A 48 -4.21 -4.60 -6.21
C LEU A 48 -3.27 -5.03 -5.07
N PRO A 49 -3.17 -4.27 -3.97
CA PRO A 49 -2.52 -4.72 -2.75
C PRO A 49 -3.41 -5.67 -1.95
N PHE A 50 -2.77 -6.72 -1.47
CA PHE A 50 -3.31 -7.73 -0.56
C PHE A 50 -2.48 -7.72 0.71
N LEU A 51 -3.01 -7.18 1.81
CA LEU A 51 -2.27 -7.01 3.05
C LEU A 51 -2.79 -7.98 4.11
N ASP A 52 -1.99 -9.00 4.44
CA ASP A 52 -2.27 -9.90 5.56
C ASP A 52 -1.98 -9.21 6.89
N ILE A 53 -3.02 -8.85 7.61
CA ILE A 53 -2.93 -8.17 8.92
C ILE A 53 -2.83 -9.14 10.10
N THR A 54 -2.93 -10.45 9.89
CA THR A 54 -2.79 -11.46 10.95
C THR A 54 -1.35 -11.86 11.22
N ALA A 55 -0.51 -11.88 10.19
CA ALA A 55 0.94 -12.12 10.24
C ALA A 55 1.45 -13.21 11.22
N SER A 56 0.61 -14.18 11.61
CA SER A 56 1.06 -15.31 12.41
C SER A 56 1.67 -16.39 11.50
N SER A 57 2.65 -17.15 12.04
CA SER A 57 3.36 -18.20 11.29
C SER A 57 2.43 -19.33 10.79
N ASP A 58 1.30 -19.49 11.45
CA ASP A 58 0.44 -20.66 11.27
C ASP A 58 -0.55 -20.54 10.09
N ASN A 59 -0.75 -19.33 9.55
CA ASN A 59 -1.69 -19.06 8.45
C ASN A 59 -1.02 -18.79 7.08
N ARG A 60 0.30 -19.00 6.95
CA ARG A 60 1.03 -18.69 5.70
C ARG A 60 0.58 -19.49 4.50
N ASP A 61 0.25 -20.75 4.67
CA ASP A 61 -0.19 -21.60 3.55
C ASP A 61 -1.58 -21.20 3.06
N THR A 62 -2.44 -20.70 3.96
CA THR A 62 -3.75 -20.15 3.60
C THR A 62 -3.62 -18.92 2.70
N ILE A 63 -2.72 -17.97 3.03
CA ILE A 63 -2.53 -16.76 2.20
C ILE A 63 -1.95 -17.11 0.82
N LEU A 64 -1.01 -18.06 0.74
CA LEU A 64 -0.46 -18.50 -0.56
C LEU A 64 -1.54 -19.05 -1.48
N HIS A 65 -2.41 -19.89 -0.97
CA HIS A 65 -3.51 -20.46 -1.76
C HIS A 65 -4.48 -19.36 -2.25
N ILE A 66 -4.78 -18.37 -1.41
CA ILE A 66 -5.61 -17.23 -1.82
C ILE A 66 -4.92 -16.40 -2.91
N ILE A 67 -3.61 -16.17 -2.80
CA ILE A 67 -2.83 -15.45 -3.82
C ILE A 67 -2.88 -16.19 -5.15
N GLU A 68 -2.67 -17.51 -5.16
CA GLU A 68 -2.76 -18.35 -6.36
C GLU A 68 -4.14 -18.26 -7.01
N GLU A 69 -5.20 -18.31 -6.22
CA GLU A 69 -6.58 -18.21 -6.70
C GLU A 69 -6.87 -16.82 -7.29
N VAL A 70 -6.45 -15.75 -6.62
CA VAL A 70 -6.61 -14.36 -7.09
C VAL A 70 -5.78 -14.11 -8.34
N ALA A 71 -4.51 -14.49 -8.36
CA ALA A 71 -3.60 -14.32 -9.50
C ALA A 71 -4.10 -15.04 -10.76
N GLY A 72 -4.80 -16.16 -10.60
CA GLY A 72 -5.43 -16.87 -11.72
C GLY A 72 -6.63 -16.14 -12.35
N GLN A 73 -7.14 -15.07 -11.74
CA GLN A 73 -8.39 -14.43 -12.13
C GLN A 73 -8.29 -12.90 -12.30
N VAL A 74 -7.17 -12.30 -11.92
CA VAL A 74 -6.92 -10.86 -11.96
C VAL A 74 -5.68 -10.58 -12.80
N PHE A 75 -5.77 -9.60 -13.72
CA PHE A 75 -4.73 -9.31 -14.71
C PHE A 75 -4.09 -7.94 -14.52
N ILE A 76 -4.26 -7.35 -13.34
CA ILE A 76 -3.53 -6.17 -12.88
C ILE A 76 -2.47 -6.59 -11.87
N PRO A 77 -1.35 -5.83 -11.72
CA PRO A 77 -0.29 -6.19 -10.79
C PRO A 77 -0.80 -6.44 -9.37
N LEU A 78 -0.36 -7.54 -8.76
CA LEU A 78 -0.72 -7.97 -7.42
C LEU A 78 0.44 -7.69 -6.47
N THR A 79 0.23 -6.83 -5.49
CA THR A 79 1.19 -6.57 -4.41
C THR A 79 0.75 -7.31 -3.15
N VAL A 80 1.63 -8.11 -2.56
CA VAL A 80 1.30 -8.86 -1.34
C VAL A 80 2.19 -8.39 -0.19
N GLY A 81 1.58 -8.11 0.96
CA GLY A 81 2.27 -7.71 2.19
C GLY A 81 1.70 -8.40 3.42
N GLY A 82 2.43 -8.25 4.53
CA GLY A 82 2.11 -8.87 5.81
C GLY A 82 2.96 -10.12 6.10
N GLY A 83 3.54 -10.19 7.29
CA GLY A 83 4.29 -11.34 7.77
C GLY A 83 5.57 -11.72 7.02
N VAL A 84 6.02 -10.95 6.06
CA VAL A 84 7.24 -11.20 5.28
C VAL A 84 8.48 -10.96 6.14
N ARG A 85 9.36 -11.95 6.27
CA ARG A 85 10.55 -11.89 7.16
C ARG A 85 11.85 -12.27 6.47
N THR A 86 11.80 -13.04 5.40
CA THR A 86 12.97 -13.63 4.74
C THR A 86 12.87 -13.56 3.22
N VAL A 87 14.00 -13.69 2.52
CA VAL A 87 14.04 -13.84 1.06
C VAL A 87 13.25 -15.08 0.59
N ALA A 88 13.21 -16.13 1.41
CA ALA A 88 12.43 -17.32 1.11
C ALA A 88 10.91 -17.04 1.15
N ASP A 89 10.44 -16.21 2.09
CA ASP A 89 9.03 -15.78 2.11
C ASP A 89 8.69 -14.98 0.86
N ILE A 90 9.55 -14.04 0.46
CA ILE A 90 9.37 -13.25 -0.76
C ILE A 90 9.27 -14.16 -1.99
N ARG A 91 10.18 -15.12 -2.11
CA ARG A 91 10.16 -16.11 -3.21
C ARG A 91 8.86 -16.89 -3.26
N ARG A 92 8.34 -17.35 -2.11
CA ARG A 92 7.07 -18.09 -2.04
C ARG A 92 5.89 -17.26 -2.53
N LEU A 93 5.83 -15.97 -2.13
CA LEU A 93 4.77 -15.05 -2.55
C LEU A 93 4.83 -14.75 -4.07
N LEU A 94 6.02 -14.50 -4.60
CA LEU A 94 6.21 -14.27 -6.04
C LEU A 94 5.88 -15.54 -6.85
N ASN A 95 6.27 -16.72 -6.38
CA ASN A 95 5.92 -17.99 -7.03
C ASN A 95 4.42 -18.28 -6.99
N ALA A 96 3.69 -17.82 -5.96
CA ALA A 96 2.24 -17.95 -5.86
C ALA A 96 1.48 -16.98 -6.79
N GLY A 97 2.18 -16.04 -7.45
CA GLY A 97 1.62 -15.14 -8.45
C GLY A 97 1.59 -13.67 -8.04
N ALA A 98 2.22 -13.29 -6.93
CA ALA A 98 2.44 -11.87 -6.63
C ALA A 98 3.45 -11.26 -7.61
N ASP A 99 3.20 -10.03 -8.07
CA ASP A 99 4.14 -9.24 -8.86
C ASP A 99 5.11 -8.45 -7.98
N LYS A 100 4.64 -8.04 -6.80
CA LYS A 100 5.39 -7.26 -5.83
C LYS A 100 5.17 -7.77 -4.41
N VAL A 101 6.15 -7.57 -3.54
CA VAL A 101 6.08 -7.91 -2.12
C VAL A 101 6.34 -6.65 -1.29
N SER A 102 5.43 -6.37 -0.35
CA SER A 102 5.49 -5.21 0.54
C SER A 102 6.07 -5.61 1.91
N ILE A 103 7.09 -4.88 2.36
CA ILE A 103 7.87 -5.20 3.56
C ILE A 103 7.94 -3.97 4.48
N ASN A 104 7.51 -4.12 5.75
CA ASN A 104 7.62 -3.09 6.78
C ASN A 104 8.54 -3.58 7.93
N THR A 105 8.00 -4.28 8.92
CA THR A 105 8.68 -4.64 10.17
C THR A 105 10.02 -5.34 9.95
N ALA A 106 10.09 -6.26 8.99
CA ALA A 106 11.32 -6.98 8.70
C ALA A 106 12.41 -6.07 8.12
N ALA A 107 12.04 -5.06 7.34
CA ALA A 107 12.98 -4.07 6.83
C ALA A 107 13.58 -3.23 7.96
N VAL A 108 12.77 -2.83 8.96
CA VAL A 108 13.26 -2.10 10.14
C VAL A 108 14.18 -2.96 10.99
N THR A 109 13.82 -4.22 11.20
CA THR A 109 14.59 -5.15 12.03
C THR A 109 15.91 -5.57 11.37
N ARG A 110 15.88 -5.78 10.05
CA ARG A 110 17.01 -6.20 9.22
C ARG A 110 16.99 -5.49 7.87
N PRO A 111 17.49 -4.25 7.78
CA PRO A 111 17.44 -3.45 6.56
C PRO A 111 18.11 -4.12 5.35
N ASP A 112 19.13 -4.95 5.57
CA ASP A 112 19.80 -5.70 4.51
C ASP A 112 18.89 -6.67 3.76
N LEU A 113 17.72 -7.04 4.33
CA LEU A 113 16.71 -7.83 3.63
C LEU A 113 16.27 -7.16 2.32
N ILE A 114 16.19 -5.82 2.29
CA ILE A 114 15.81 -5.07 1.08
C ILE A 114 16.89 -5.22 0.01
N ASN A 115 18.17 -5.10 0.37
CA ASN A 115 19.30 -5.29 -0.55
C ASN A 115 19.31 -6.70 -1.15
N GLU A 116 19.18 -7.71 -0.28
CA GLU A 116 19.15 -9.11 -0.69
C GLU A 116 17.97 -9.39 -1.63
N ALA A 117 16.78 -8.94 -1.25
CA ALA A 117 15.57 -9.14 -2.04
C ALA A 117 15.64 -8.44 -3.40
N ALA A 118 16.08 -7.18 -3.44
CA ALA A 118 16.27 -6.44 -4.69
C ALA A 118 17.33 -7.08 -5.59
N GLY A 119 18.41 -7.62 -5.01
CA GLY A 119 19.44 -8.36 -5.74
C GLY A 119 18.95 -9.66 -6.36
N PHE A 120 18.02 -10.37 -5.70
CA PHE A 120 17.46 -11.63 -6.21
C PHE A 120 16.30 -11.45 -7.20
N PHE A 121 15.41 -10.49 -6.93
CA PHE A 121 14.12 -10.37 -7.64
C PHE A 121 13.99 -9.10 -8.47
N GLY A 122 14.93 -8.17 -8.33
CA GLY A 122 14.86 -6.83 -8.93
C GLY A 122 14.11 -5.84 -8.04
N SER A 123 14.49 -4.57 -8.11
CA SER A 123 13.86 -3.49 -7.33
C SER A 123 12.36 -3.38 -7.58
N GLN A 124 11.90 -3.60 -8.80
CA GLN A 124 10.49 -3.51 -9.20
C GLN A 124 9.57 -4.49 -8.43
N ALA A 125 10.12 -5.57 -7.85
CA ALA A 125 9.37 -6.54 -7.07
C ALA A 125 9.30 -6.16 -5.56
N ILE A 126 10.02 -5.13 -5.10
CA ILE A 126 10.17 -4.82 -3.68
C ILE A 126 9.54 -3.46 -3.37
N VAL A 127 8.52 -3.48 -2.50
CA VAL A 127 7.84 -2.30 -1.98
C VAL A 127 8.22 -2.14 -0.50
N ALA A 128 8.78 -0.99 -0.15
CA ALA A 128 8.98 -0.65 1.26
C ALA A 128 7.71 0.00 1.81
N ALA A 129 7.04 -0.68 2.74
CA ALA A 129 5.89 -0.12 3.44
C ALA A 129 6.36 0.71 4.64
N VAL A 130 5.86 1.93 4.73
CA VAL A 130 6.20 2.92 5.75
C VAL A 130 4.93 3.41 6.41
N ASP A 131 4.68 2.93 7.63
CA ASP A 131 3.58 3.42 8.47
C ASP A 131 4.13 4.55 9.34
N ALA A 132 3.68 5.79 9.09
CA ALA A 132 4.25 6.98 9.70
C ALA A 132 3.19 7.80 10.46
N LYS A 133 3.61 8.37 11.58
CA LYS A 133 2.77 9.21 12.44
C LYS A 133 3.51 10.50 12.80
N ALA A 134 2.77 11.63 12.82
CA ALA A 134 3.31 12.91 13.25
C ALA A 134 3.74 12.86 14.71
N VAL A 135 4.94 13.40 15.00
CA VAL A 135 5.50 13.48 16.35
C VAL A 135 5.42 14.90 16.95
N ASN A 136 4.93 15.86 16.16
CA ASN A 136 4.74 17.22 16.58
C ASN A 136 3.39 17.78 16.08
N PRO A 137 2.78 18.76 16.79
CA PRO A 137 1.49 19.34 16.41
C PRO A 137 1.52 20.04 15.04
N GLU A 138 2.66 20.56 14.63
CA GLU A 138 2.86 21.28 13.36
C GLU A 138 2.86 20.34 12.15
N ASN A 139 2.86 19.01 12.38
CA ASN A 139 2.88 17.98 11.34
C ASN A 139 4.03 18.17 10.33
N THR A 140 5.24 18.40 10.87
CA THR A 140 6.48 18.62 10.10
C THR A 140 7.54 17.55 10.31
N ARG A 141 7.32 16.64 11.25
CA ARG A 141 8.18 15.49 11.55
C ARG A 141 7.34 14.25 11.80
N TRP A 142 7.78 13.12 11.27
CA TRP A 142 7.05 11.85 11.35
C TRP A 142 7.97 10.72 11.72
N GLU A 143 7.51 9.88 12.64
CA GLU A 143 8.18 8.68 13.08
C GLU A 143 7.54 7.46 12.43
N ILE A 144 8.35 6.48 12.04
CA ILE A 144 7.85 5.21 11.52
C ILE A 144 7.49 4.24 12.63
N PHE A 145 6.50 3.41 12.33
CA PHE A 145 5.96 2.37 13.21
C PHE A 145 6.08 0.99 12.58
N THR A 146 6.16 -0.02 13.42
CA THR A 146 6.17 -1.42 13.04
C THR A 146 5.00 -2.19 13.66
N HIS A 147 4.84 -3.48 13.30
CA HIS A 147 3.82 -4.37 13.84
C HIS A 147 2.39 -3.84 13.67
N GLY A 148 2.07 -3.33 12.47
CA GLY A 148 0.74 -2.76 12.20
C GLY A 148 0.46 -1.50 13.02
N GLY A 149 1.44 -0.62 13.15
CA GLY A 149 1.31 0.66 13.82
C GLY A 149 1.41 0.64 15.35
N ARG A 150 1.84 -0.48 15.95
CA ARG A 150 1.83 -0.64 17.41
C ARG A 150 3.12 -0.18 18.08
N ASN A 151 4.27 -0.34 17.41
CA ASN A 151 5.58 -0.12 18.00
C ASN A 151 6.27 1.08 17.31
N PRO A 152 6.48 2.20 18.03
CA PRO A 152 7.30 3.30 17.56
C PRO A 152 8.76 2.84 17.44
N THR A 153 9.50 3.41 16.50
CA THR A 153 10.88 2.99 16.20
C THR A 153 11.93 4.06 16.50
N GLY A 154 11.54 5.31 16.68
CA GLY A 154 12.42 6.45 16.77
C GLY A 154 13.03 6.91 15.44
N LEU A 155 12.71 6.22 14.32
CA LEU A 155 13.25 6.53 12.99
C LEU A 155 12.38 7.59 12.29
N ASP A 156 13.02 8.57 11.65
CA ASP A 156 12.33 9.56 10.82
C ASP A 156 11.82 8.94 9.52
N ALA A 157 10.59 9.24 9.15
CA ALA A 157 9.93 8.63 7.99
C ALA A 157 10.56 9.04 6.65
N VAL A 158 11.03 10.28 6.52
CA VAL A 158 11.65 10.77 5.28
C VAL A 158 13.05 10.16 5.11
N GLU A 159 13.86 10.18 6.17
CA GLU A 159 15.19 9.57 6.15
C GLU A 159 15.10 8.07 5.88
N TRP A 160 14.10 7.41 6.47
CA TRP A 160 13.87 5.98 6.25
C TRP A 160 13.45 5.66 4.81
N ALA A 161 12.58 6.46 4.19
CA ALA A 161 12.22 6.27 2.80
C ALA A 161 13.44 6.40 1.86
N VAL A 162 14.31 7.38 2.10
CA VAL A 162 15.58 7.54 1.38
C VAL A 162 16.50 6.33 1.58
N GLU A 163 16.57 5.80 2.81
CA GLU A 163 17.38 4.61 3.10
C GLU A 163 16.82 3.37 2.36
N MET A 164 15.49 3.20 2.30
CA MET A 164 14.87 2.10 1.56
C MET A 164 15.17 2.17 0.06
N GLN A 165 15.10 3.37 -0.54
CA GLN A 165 15.50 3.56 -1.93
C GLN A 165 16.98 3.18 -2.15
N LYS A 166 17.89 3.63 -1.29
CA LYS A 166 19.33 3.30 -1.39
C LYS A 166 19.59 1.81 -1.31
N ARG A 167 18.77 1.08 -0.54
CA ARG A 167 18.86 -0.37 -0.39
C ARG A 167 18.23 -1.14 -1.54
N GLY A 168 17.56 -0.46 -2.46
CA GLY A 168 17.04 -1.07 -3.68
C GLY A 168 15.53 -1.35 -3.67
N ALA A 169 14.77 -0.77 -2.75
CA ALA A 169 13.30 -0.75 -2.89
C ALA A 169 12.93 -0.02 -4.19
N GLY A 170 11.98 -0.57 -4.94
CA GLY A 170 11.50 0.02 -6.18
C GLY A 170 10.30 0.95 -6.00
N GLU A 171 9.69 0.96 -4.81
CA GLU A 171 8.49 1.75 -4.51
C GLU A 171 8.31 1.92 -3.01
N ILE A 172 7.72 3.05 -2.59
CA ILE A 172 7.32 3.31 -1.21
C ILE A 172 5.80 3.26 -1.09
N LEU A 173 5.27 2.41 -0.21
CA LEU A 173 3.88 2.45 0.24
C LEU A 173 3.81 3.22 1.56
N LEU A 174 3.37 4.46 1.51
CA LEU A 174 3.38 5.40 2.64
C LEU A 174 1.99 5.54 3.24
N THR A 175 1.82 5.07 4.49
CA THR A 175 0.57 5.21 5.24
C THR A 175 0.69 6.29 6.31
N GLY A 176 -0.10 7.36 6.16
CA GLY A 176 -0.28 8.38 7.19
C GLY A 176 -1.22 7.86 8.28
N MET A 177 -0.67 7.32 9.38
CA MET A 177 -1.44 6.69 10.45
C MET A 177 -2.42 7.65 11.16
N ASP A 178 -2.08 8.94 11.23
CA ASP A 178 -2.95 9.98 11.80
C ASP A 178 -4.25 10.15 11.03
N ARG A 179 -4.26 9.73 9.78
CA ARG A 179 -5.38 9.88 8.85
C ARG A 179 -6.10 8.58 8.56
N ASP A 180 -5.45 7.43 8.78
CA ASP A 180 -6.02 6.14 8.39
C ASP A 180 -7.36 5.88 9.06
N GLY A 181 -8.36 5.50 8.25
CA GLY A 181 -9.75 5.28 8.68
C GLY A 181 -10.57 6.53 8.99
N THR A 182 -9.99 7.74 9.02
CA THR A 182 -10.69 8.98 9.42
C THR A 182 -11.58 9.58 8.33
N LYS A 183 -11.38 9.22 7.06
CA LYS A 183 -12.02 9.84 5.90
C LYS A 183 -11.73 11.36 5.72
N GLN A 184 -10.65 11.88 6.33
CA GLN A 184 -10.28 13.29 6.31
C GLN A 184 -9.21 13.65 5.26
N GLY A 185 -8.87 12.72 4.37
CA GLY A 185 -7.81 12.86 3.37
C GLY A 185 -6.45 12.40 3.87
N PHE A 186 -5.49 12.34 2.96
CA PHE A 186 -4.11 11.95 3.23
C PHE A 186 -3.40 12.94 4.17
N ASN A 187 -2.33 12.49 4.82
CA ASN A 187 -1.37 13.41 5.44
C ASN A 187 -0.51 14.03 4.31
N LEU A 188 -1.01 15.10 3.68
CA LEU A 188 -0.37 15.74 2.52
C LEU A 188 1.05 16.23 2.80
N PRO A 189 1.34 16.90 3.96
CA PRO A 189 2.71 17.29 4.30
C PRO A 189 3.68 16.12 4.35
N LEU A 190 3.29 15.00 4.97
CA LEU A 190 4.08 13.76 5.02
C LEU A 190 4.31 13.21 3.61
N THR A 191 3.22 13.05 2.85
CA THR A 191 3.28 12.48 1.49
C THR A 191 4.22 13.29 0.61
N ARG A 192 4.09 14.62 0.65
CA ARG A 192 4.94 15.53 -0.12
C ARG A 192 6.40 15.46 0.31
N ALA A 193 6.67 15.46 1.61
CA ALA A 193 8.04 15.42 2.12
C ALA A 193 8.78 14.14 1.66
N VAL A 194 8.09 13.00 1.68
CA VAL A 194 8.65 11.74 1.18
C VAL A 194 8.78 11.76 -0.34
N ALA A 195 7.75 12.18 -1.09
CA ALA A 195 7.77 12.20 -2.55
C ALA A 195 8.83 13.14 -3.13
N GLU A 196 9.19 14.22 -2.42
CA GLU A 196 10.27 15.14 -2.81
C GLU A 196 11.67 14.63 -2.42
N ALA A 197 11.76 13.66 -1.51
CA ALA A 197 13.03 13.14 -1.01
C ALA A 197 13.54 11.89 -1.74
N VAL A 198 12.65 11.18 -2.47
CA VAL A 198 13.00 9.95 -3.19
C VAL A 198 12.73 10.09 -4.68
N ASP A 199 13.45 9.30 -5.51
CA ASP A 199 13.26 9.24 -6.96
C ASP A 199 12.37 8.05 -7.40
N ILE A 200 12.05 7.14 -6.48
CA ILE A 200 11.17 5.99 -6.73
C ILE A 200 9.71 6.37 -6.46
N PRO A 201 8.75 5.70 -7.11
CA PRO A 201 7.34 5.99 -6.93
C PRO A 201 6.88 5.93 -5.48
N VAL A 202 6.00 6.86 -5.09
CA VAL A 202 5.36 6.89 -3.77
C VAL A 202 3.85 6.67 -3.91
N ILE A 203 3.34 5.68 -3.20
CA ILE A 203 1.91 5.38 -3.06
C ILE A 203 1.42 6.04 -1.77
N ALA A 204 0.52 7.01 -1.87
CA ALA A 204 -0.13 7.62 -0.71
C ALA A 204 -1.25 6.73 -0.18
N SER A 205 -1.25 6.47 1.12
CA SER A 205 -2.25 5.65 1.82
C SER A 205 -2.71 6.29 3.14
N GLY A 206 -3.95 5.98 3.53
CA GLY A 206 -4.55 6.40 4.80
C GLY A 206 -5.40 7.67 4.69
N GLY A 207 -6.70 7.57 5.03
CA GLY A 207 -7.58 8.72 5.23
C GLY A 207 -8.51 9.08 4.07
N VAL A 208 -8.51 8.35 2.98
CA VAL A 208 -9.38 8.67 1.82
C VAL A 208 -10.86 8.52 2.17
N GLY A 209 -11.64 9.57 1.94
CA GLY A 209 -13.08 9.60 2.15
C GLY A 209 -13.89 9.99 0.90
N ASN A 210 -13.26 10.56 -0.13
CA ASN A 210 -13.90 10.96 -1.39
C ASN A 210 -12.84 11.17 -2.49
N VAL A 211 -13.29 11.43 -3.74
CA VAL A 211 -12.40 11.61 -4.90
C VAL A 211 -11.50 12.83 -4.79
N ARG A 212 -11.96 13.90 -4.14
CA ARG A 212 -11.13 15.09 -3.95
C ARG A 212 -9.84 14.76 -3.20
N HIS A 213 -9.91 13.88 -2.20
CA HIS A 213 -8.71 13.44 -1.48
C HIS A 213 -7.72 12.70 -2.39
N LEU A 214 -8.21 11.92 -3.38
CA LEU A 214 -7.33 11.27 -4.37
C LEU A 214 -6.62 12.32 -5.23
N ILE A 215 -7.33 13.36 -5.66
CA ILE A 215 -6.77 14.48 -6.42
C ILE A 215 -5.70 15.21 -5.59
N GLU A 216 -6.02 15.58 -4.36
CA GLU A 216 -5.09 16.26 -3.43
C GLU A 216 -3.83 15.43 -3.17
N GLY A 217 -3.94 14.10 -3.03
CA GLY A 217 -2.80 13.20 -2.87
C GLY A 217 -1.79 13.28 -4.04
N ILE A 218 -2.30 13.43 -5.26
CA ILE A 218 -1.46 13.58 -6.47
C ILE A 218 -0.94 15.02 -6.62
N THR A 219 -1.82 16.02 -6.50
CA THR A 219 -1.48 17.41 -6.85
C THR A 219 -0.67 18.10 -5.74
N GLU A 220 -1.10 17.96 -4.50
CA GLU A 220 -0.49 18.59 -3.34
C GLU A 220 0.52 17.66 -2.65
N GLY A 221 0.15 16.37 -2.49
CA GLY A 221 1.01 15.35 -1.92
C GLY A 221 2.13 14.88 -2.84
N LYS A 222 2.03 15.17 -4.15
CA LYS A 222 2.99 14.75 -5.21
C LYS A 222 3.18 13.24 -5.33
N ALA A 223 2.22 12.46 -4.86
CA ALA A 223 2.27 11.02 -4.98
C ALA A 223 2.19 10.54 -6.45
N ASP A 224 2.72 9.35 -6.72
CA ASP A 224 2.64 8.68 -8.03
C ASP A 224 1.45 7.74 -8.11
N ALA A 225 0.93 7.34 -6.97
CA ALA A 225 -0.26 6.54 -6.84
C ALA A 225 -1.03 6.90 -5.57
N VAL A 226 -2.33 6.63 -5.57
CA VAL A 226 -3.21 6.80 -4.43
C VAL A 226 -3.91 5.49 -4.10
N LEU A 227 -3.80 5.09 -2.84
CA LEU A 227 -4.40 3.86 -2.33
C LEU A 227 -5.60 4.21 -1.45
N ALA A 228 -6.71 3.53 -1.70
CA ALA A 228 -7.91 3.64 -0.89
C ALA A 228 -8.59 2.28 -0.73
N ALA A 229 -9.18 2.05 0.44
CA ALA A 229 -9.90 0.82 0.72
C ALA A 229 -11.41 1.08 0.85
N GLY A 230 -11.84 1.78 1.87
CA GLY A 230 -13.25 1.89 2.26
C GLY A 230 -14.17 2.41 1.15
N ILE A 231 -13.81 3.50 0.49
CA ILE A 231 -14.66 4.12 -0.53
C ILE A 231 -14.93 3.20 -1.73
N PHE A 232 -13.96 2.38 -2.10
CA PHE A 232 -14.11 1.40 -3.18
C PHE A 232 -14.77 0.11 -2.68
N HIS A 233 -14.38 -0.34 -1.49
CA HIS A 233 -14.87 -1.58 -0.93
C HIS A 233 -16.38 -1.55 -0.67
N PHE A 234 -16.87 -0.48 -0.08
CA PHE A 234 -18.30 -0.29 0.18
C PHE A 234 -19.09 0.28 -1.02
N GLY A 235 -18.45 0.46 -2.18
CA GLY A 235 -19.10 0.96 -3.38
C GLY A 235 -19.57 2.41 -3.25
N GLU A 236 -18.97 3.20 -2.37
CA GLU A 236 -19.30 4.63 -2.23
C GLU A 236 -18.96 5.39 -3.52
N ILE A 237 -17.94 4.91 -4.26
CA ILE A 237 -17.57 5.38 -5.59
C ILE A 237 -16.97 4.25 -6.41
N ALA A 238 -17.27 4.19 -7.72
CA ALA A 238 -16.62 3.27 -8.64
C ALA A 238 -15.24 3.79 -9.06
N ILE A 239 -14.25 2.89 -9.23
CA ILE A 239 -12.89 3.27 -9.63
C ILE A 239 -12.90 4.03 -10.95
N ARG A 240 -13.70 3.59 -11.92
CA ARG A 240 -13.85 4.25 -13.22
C ARG A 240 -14.38 5.68 -13.11
N GLU A 241 -15.29 5.94 -12.17
CA GLU A 241 -15.82 7.28 -11.89
C GLU A 241 -14.73 8.15 -11.23
N ALA A 242 -14.01 7.62 -10.24
CA ALA A 242 -12.88 8.31 -9.63
C ALA A 242 -11.84 8.72 -10.68
N LYS A 243 -11.46 7.81 -11.59
CA LYS A 243 -10.53 8.10 -12.70
C LYS A 243 -11.04 9.19 -13.64
N ARG A 244 -12.33 9.19 -14.00
CA ARG A 244 -12.90 10.26 -14.83
C ARG A 244 -12.78 11.62 -14.15
N THR A 245 -13.17 11.71 -12.88
CA THR A 245 -13.09 12.96 -12.11
C THR A 245 -11.63 13.45 -11.96
N MET A 246 -10.69 12.54 -11.72
CA MET A 246 -9.26 12.89 -11.68
C MET A 246 -8.77 13.40 -13.05
N ARG A 247 -9.22 12.81 -14.16
CA ARG A 247 -8.88 13.25 -15.51
C ARG A 247 -9.46 14.63 -15.82
N GLU A 248 -10.69 14.90 -15.40
CA GLU A 248 -11.32 16.22 -15.51
C GLU A 248 -10.58 17.30 -14.70
N ALA A 249 -9.94 16.90 -13.59
CA ALA A 249 -9.03 17.73 -12.81
C ALA A 249 -7.61 17.88 -13.42
N GLY A 250 -7.38 17.36 -14.63
CA GLY A 250 -6.10 17.47 -15.34
C GLY A 250 -5.04 16.44 -14.95
N ILE A 251 -5.41 15.38 -14.22
CA ILE A 251 -4.48 14.32 -13.82
C ILE A 251 -4.50 13.21 -14.90
N GLU A 252 -3.33 12.88 -15.45
CA GLU A 252 -3.20 11.75 -16.36
C GLU A 252 -3.48 10.43 -15.61
N VAL A 253 -4.52 9.71 -16.03
CA VAL A 253 -4.90 8.38 -15.54
C VAL A 253 -5.24 7.47 -16.71
N ARG A 254 -5.05 6.19 -16.54
CA ARG A 254 -5.44 5.16 -17.51
C ARG A 254 -6.93 4.84 -17.30
N LEU A 255 -7.79 5.07 -18.31
CA LEU A 255 -9.23 4.74 -18.28
C LEU A 255 -9.49 3.31 -18.77
#